data_b52e7a07decbbe5900033f5f3f992032
#
_entry.id   b52e7a07decbbe5900033f5f3f992032
#
_cell.length_a   1.000
_cell.length_b   1.000
_cell.length_c   1.000
_cell.angle_alpha   90.00
_cell.angle_beta   90.00
_cell.angle_gamma   90.00
#
_symmetry.space_group_name_H-M   'P 1'
#
loop_
_entity.id
_entity.type
_entity.pdbx_description
1 polymer ?
#
loop_
_entity_poly.entity_id
_entity_poly.type
_entity_poly.pdbx_seq_one_letter_code
_entity_poly.pdbx_strand_id
1 'polypeptide(L)'
;MPLRPLPRPKVPRVGRPTGKFTQHRRFDLLREKLEAHAAGLTLEEIAGMLRVTTRSARRYLRELALVTELESIAVRPGGAHLWRIKPSERGRSVALRRTQAYALLATRSVFDVLKGSALFDEIDVALRQVEQIAHRPLVRAAVRGDIAGHVRLDDRFAYVPPVARGYANRSEDVDAAFQAVAELSVLTFRYRDGSSAEASVTAHAYALVIHRGAIVCIARDLTRNVTRAFAFDRMSELTASDGRHFELPPDFKIADWLQGDFGLARSPRSIKFLVEFEATAADMVRARRVHPSQRVAVAADGRVRASLSVPETPEVLAEVRSWILGFGSAARVLEPRELAEEIGGELRLAADRYSNAR
;
A
#
# COMPACT_ATOMS: atom_id res chain seq x y z
N MET A 1 -17.75 13.63 -72.73
CA MET A 1 -17.16 14.18 -71.47
C MET A 1 -16.75 13.01 -70.57
N PRO A 2 -15.50 12.76 -70.30
CA PRO A 2 -15.09 11.69 -69.43
C PRO A 2 -15.21 12.14 -67.97
N LEU A 3 -15.79 11.29 -67.12
CA LEU A 3 -15.99 11.45 -65.69
C LEU A 3 -14.65 11.56 -64.96
N ARG A 4 -14.46 12.63 -64.15
CA ARG A 4 -13.30 12.80 -63.23
C ARG A 4 -13.31 11.73 -62.16
N PRO A 5 -12.15 11.05 -61.88
CA PRO A 5 -12.08 10.12 -60.80
C PRO A 5 -12.19 10.81 -59.45
N LEU A 6 -12.97 10.18 -58.51
CA LEU A 6 -13.15 10.65 -57.16
C LEU A 6 -11.81 10.61 -56.41
N PRO A 7 -11.54 11.59 -55.54
CA PRO A 7 -10.32 11.62 -54.75
C PRO A 7 -10.29 10.45 -53.74
N ARG A 8 -9.18 9.72 -53.68
CA ARG A 8 -8.94 8.66 -52.72
C ARG A 8 -9.04 9.22 -51.30
N PRO A 9 -9.73 8.49 -50.37
CA PRO A 9 -9.82 8.93 -48.99
C PRO A 9 -8.40 9.03 -48.38
N LYS A 10 -8.07 10.19 -47.82
CA LYS A 10 -6.84 10.40 -47.08
C LYS A 10 -6.88 9.54 -45.81
N VAL A 11 -6.07 8.48 -45.77
CA VAL A 11 -5.81 7.73 -44.54
C VAL A 11 -5.32 8.72 -43.47
N PRO A 12 -5.97 8.82 -42.33
CA PRO A 12 -5.54 9.73 -41.27
C PRO A 12 -4.10 9.36 -40.87
N ARG A 13 -3.18 10.31 -41.01
CA ARG A 13 -1.83 10.16 -40.44
C ARG A 13 -2.00 10.03 -38.93
N VAL A 14 -1.78 8.85 -38.40
CA VAL A 14 -1.70 8.61 -36.96
C VAL A 14 -0.66 9.59 -36.39
N GLY A 15 -1.14 10.63 -35.72
CA GLY A 15 -0.30 11.63 -35.10
C GLY A 15 0.71 10.96 -34.17
N ARG A 16 1.96 11.44 -34.17
CA ARG A 16 2.98 11.02 -33.19
C ARG A 16 2.41 11.16 -31.80
N PRO A 17 2.31 10.09 -30.99
CA PRO A 17 1.94 10.24 -29.60
C PRO A 17 3.00 11.07 -28.89
N THR A 18 2.64 12.28 -28.48
CA THR A 18 3.48 13.22 -27.77
C THR A 18 3.48 12.89 -26.28
N GLY A 19 4.50 12.12 -25.83
CA GLY A 19 4.72 11.86 -24.40
C GLY A 19 5.96 11.03 -24.15
N LYS A 20 6.86 11.50 -23.27
CA LYS A 20 8.08 10.81 -22.87
C LYS A 20 7.82 9.38 -22.32
N PHE A 21 6.65 9.14 -21.77
CA PHE A 21 6.19 7.85 -21.24
C PHE A 21 5.81 6.81 -22.32
N THR A 22 5.51 7.23 -23.55
CA THR A 22 5.04 6.32 -24.60
C THR A 22 6.12 5.34 -25.08
N GLN A 23 7.40 5.72 -25.02
CA GLN A 23 8.50 4.84 -25.43
C GLN A 23 8.78 3.74 -24.40
N HIS A 24 8.77 4.07 -23.11
CA HIS A 24 8.94 3.09 -22.03
C HIS A 24 7.81 2.08 -22.02
N ARG A 25 6.57 2.54 -22.17
CA ARG A 25 5.40 1.67 -22.24
C ARG A 25 5.45 0.70 -23.41
N ARG A 26 5.99 1.11 -24.56
CA ARG A 26 6.17 0.23 -25.72
C ARG A 26 7.28 -0.79 -25.53
N PHE A 27 8.33 -0.40 -24.83
CA PHE A 27 9.43 -1.31 -24.50
C PHE A 27 8.96 -2.41 -23.53
N ASP A 28 8.25 -2.01 -22.46
CA ASP A 28 7.66 -2.94 -21.50
C ASP A 28 6.64 -3.86 -22.17
N LEU A 29 5.79 -3.32 -23.08
CA LEU A 29 4.84 -4.10 -23.85
C LEU A 29 5.53 -5.11 -24.78
N LEU A 30 6.65 -4.71 -25.43
CA LEU A 30 7.42 -5.64 -26.27
C LEU A 30 7.93 -6.82 -25.44
N ARG A 31 8.51 -6.56 -24.29
CA ARG A 31 9.02 -7.59 -23.38
C ARG A 31 7.89 -8.52 -22.93
N GLU A 32 6.78 -7.97 -22.42
CA GLU A 32 5.59 -8.73 -22.02
C GLU A 32 5.10 -9.68 -23.13
N LYS A 33 5.02 -9.15 -24.36
CA LYS A 33 4.56 -9.97 -25.50
C LYS A 33 5.54 -11.06 -25.89
N LEU A 34 6.85 -10.79 -25.87
CA LEU A 34 7.86 -11.82 -26.13
C LEU A 34 7.93 -12.87 -25.01
N GLU A 35 7.65 -12.51 -23.77
CA GLU A 35 7.54 -13.43 -22.64
C GLU A 35 6.31 -14.35 -22.79
N ALA A 36 5.18 -13.79 -23.22
CA ALA A 36 3.93 -14.53 -23.43
C ALA A 36 3.97 -15.48 -24.65
N HIS A 37 4.80 -15.18 -25.67
CA HIS A 37 4.87 -15.97 -26.90
C HIS A 37 6.14 -16.81 -26.96
N ALA A 38 6.06 -18.02 -26.39
CA ALA A 38 7.18 -18.97 -26.32
C ALA A 38 7.74 -19.38 -27.68
N ALA A 39 6.90 -19.44 -28.73
CA ALA A 39 7.30 -19.77 -30.08
C ALA A 39 8.05 -18.63 -30.78
N GLY A 40 7.96 -17.40 -30.27
CA GLY A 40 8.49 -16.18 -30.85
C GLY A 40 7.47 -15.41 -31.68
N LEU A 41 7.82 -14.17 -32.02
CA LEU A 41 7.01 -13.24 -32.81
C LEU A 41 7.82 -12.77 -34.04
N THR A 42 7.15 -12.60 -35.17
CA THR A 42 7.72 -11.96 -36.35
C THR A 42 7.86 -10.45 -36.16
N LEU A 43 8.70 -9.83 -36.96
CA LEU A 43 8.90 -8.38 -36.93
C LEU A 43 7.61 -7.59 -37.24
N GLU A 44 6.79 -8.13 -38.14
CA GLU A 44 5.49 -7.58 -38.56
C GLU A 44 4.48 -7.64 -37.39
N GLU A 45 4.39 -8.77 -36.71
CA GLU A 45 3.52 -8.93 -35.54
C GLU A 45 3.93 -7.97 -34.43
N ILE A 46 5.24 -7.87 -34.12
CA ILE A 46 5.79 -6.92 -33.14
C ILE A 46 5.46 -5.47 -33.53
N ALA A 47 5.62 -5.12 -34.81
CA ALA A 47 5.33 -3.78 -35.29
C ALA A 47 3.83 -3.45 -35.17
N GLY A 48 2.95 -4.41 -35.47
CA GLY A 48 1.50 -4.30 -35.31
C GLY A 48 1.07 -4.13 -33.87
N MET A 49 1.58 -4.97 -32.96
CA MET A 49 1.27 -4.91 -31.51
C MET A 49 1.71 -3.58 -30.87
N LEU A 50 2.90 -3.09 -31.23
CA LEU A 50 3.43 -1.84 -30.73
C LEU A 50 2.86 -0.59 -31.43
N ARG A 51 2.09 -0.78 -32.49
CA ARG A 51 1.60 0.27 -33.40
C ARG A 51 2.74 1.18 -33.89
N VAL A 52 3.78 0.57 -34.41
CA VAL A 52 4.98 1.25 -34.94
C VAL A 52 5.38 0.66 -36.31
N THR A 53 6.33 1.31 -36.97
CA THR A 53 6.92 0.74 -38.20
C THR A 53 7.87 -0.41 -37.86
N THR A 54 8.09 -1.33 -38.81
CA THR A 54 9.08 -2.43 -38.66
C THR A 54 10.50 -1.92 -38.38
N ARG A 55 10.85 -0.74 -38.91
CA ARG A 55 12.13 -0.07 -38.60
C ARG A 55 12.20 0.31 -37.10
N SER A 56 11.11 0.81 -36.55
CA SER A 56 11.02 1.14 -35.11
C SER A 56 11.00 -0.13 -34.26
N ALA A 57 10.32 -1.19 -34.69
CA ALA A 57 10.30 -2.47 -33.99
C ALA A 57 11.70 -3.09 -33.92
N ARG A 58 12.50 -3.05 -35.02
CA ARG A 58 13.91 -3.48 -35.00
C ARG A 58 14.77 -2.68 -34.02
N ARG A 59 14.50 -1.40 -33.89
CA ARG A 59 15.22 -0.57 -32.91
C ARG A 59 14.86 -1.01 -31.47
N TYR A 60 13.58 -1.22 -31.17
CA TYR A 60 13.16 -1.71 -29.86
C TYR A 60 13.72 -3.10 -29.53
N LEU A 61 13.78 -4.03 -30.53
CA LEU A 61 14.40 -5.33 -30.33
C LEU A 61 15.89 -5.23 -30.03
N ARG A 62 16.65 -4.35 -30.73
CA ARG A 62 18.05 -4.10 -30.43
C ARG A 62 18.25 -3.50 -29.04
N GLU A 63 17.36 -2.58 -28.64
CA GLU A 63 17.36 -1.99 -27.31
C GLU A 63 17.04 -3.04 -26.24
N LEU A 64 16.13 -3.97 -26.51
CA LEU A 64 15.78 -5.07 -25.60
C LEU A 64 16.93 -6.09 -25.48
N ALA A 65 17.61 -6.37 -26.57
CA ALA A 65 18.76 -7.29 -26.59
C ALA A 65 19.95 -6.84 -25.71
N LEU A 66 20.01 -5.56 -25.32
CA LEU A 66 21.04 -5.06 -24.39
C LEU A 66 20.77 -5.43 -22.94
N VAL A 67 19.53 -5.79 -22.61
CA VAL A 67 19.08 -6.05 -21.23
C VAL A 67 18.43 -7.42 -21.03
N THR A 68 18.21 -8.17 -22.12
CA THR A 68 17.57 -9.50 -22.10
C THR A 68 18.17 -10.32 -23.24
N GLU A 69 18.54 -11.57 -22.97
CA GLU A 69 19.01 -12.45 -24.02
C GLU A 69 17.90 -12.81 -24.99
N LEU A 70 17.98 -12.24 -26.19
CA LEU A 70 17.07 -12.55 -27.29
C LEU A 70 17.72 -13.56 -28.24
N GLU A 71 16.91 -14.46 -28.78
CA GLU A 71 17.30 -15.28 -29.91
C GLU A 71 16.39 -15.02 -31.10
N SER A 72 16.98 -15.15 -32.28
CA SER A 72 16.29 -15.01 -33.56
C SER A 72 16.38 -16.31 -34.29
N ILE A 73 15.22 -16.92 -34.59
CA ILE A 73 15.10 -18.21 -35.26
C ILE A 73 14.56 -17.96 -36.67
N ALA A 74 15.29 -18.39 -37.68
CA ALA A 74 14.82 -18.35 -39.06
C ALA A 74 13.73 -19.43 -39.26
N VAL A 75 12.54 -19.03 -39.70
CA VAL A 75 11.43 -19.98 -40.01
C VAL A 75 11.75 -20.82 -41.26
N ARG A 76 12.47 -20.22 -42.24
CA ARG A 76 12.98 -20.85 -43.44
C ARG A 76 14.27 -20.15 -43.86
N PRO A 77 15.20 -20.81 -44.58
CA PRO A 77 16.39 -20.16 -45.13
C PRO A 77 15.99 -18.94 -45.98
N GLY A 78 16.46 -17.74 -45.60
CA GLY A 78 16.12 -16.46 -46.24
C GLY A 78 14.73 -15.90 -45.93
N GLY A 79 13.96 -16.50 -45.02
CA GLY A 79 12.61 -16.10 -44.66
C GLY A 79 12.50 -15.20 -43.43
N ALA A 80 11.27 -15.06 -42.93
CA ALA A 80 10.99 -14.29 -41.72
C ALA A 80 11.68 -14.90 -40.49
N HIS A 81 12.17 -14.02 -39.62
CA HIS A 81 12.75 -14.40 -38.33
C HIS A 81 11.73 -14.26 -37.22
N LEU A 82 11.66 -15.27 -36.34
CA LEU A 82 10.92 -15.24 -35.08
C LEU A 82 11.86 -14.78 -33.99
N TRP A 83 11.47 -13.73 -33.30
CA TRP A 83 12.19 -13.18 -32.14
C TRP A 83 11.56 -13.70 -30.86
N ARG A 84 12.36 -14.25 -29.96
CA ARG A 84 11.91 -14.71 -28.64
C ARG A 84 12.98 -14.46 -27.57
N ILE A 85 12.55 -14.45 -26.33
CA ILE A 85 13.46 -14.45 -25.17
C ILE A 85 13.97 -15.89 -25.00
N LYS A 86 15.28 -16.06 -24.77
CA LYS A 86 15.85 -17.40 -24.55
C LYS A 86 15.14 -18.13 -23.39
N PRO A 87 14.92 -19.45 -23.50
CA PRO A 87 14.25 -20.24 -22.46
C PRO A 87 14.92 -20.19 -21.09
N SER A 88 16.26 -20.01 -21.04
CA SER A 88 17.03 -19.87 -19.81
C SER A 88 16.67 -18.61 -19.00
N GLU A 89 16.12 -17.58 -19.64
CA GLU A 89 15.69 -16.35 -19.00
C GLU A 89 14.18 -16.32 -18.70
N ARG A 90 13.42 -17.27 -19.24
CA ARG A 90 11.98 -17.40 -18.94
C ARG A 90 11.77 -17.95 -17.55
N GLY A 91 10.92 -17.30 -16.80
CA GLY A 91 10.55 -17.73 -15.45
C GLY A 91 11.44 -17.21 -14.32
N ARG A 92 12.53 -16.47 -14.65
CA ARG A 92 13.36 -15.78 -13.65
C ARG A 92 12.95 -14.33 -13.38
N SER A 93 12.03 -13.77 -14.16
CA SER A 93 11.62 -12.40 -13.98
C SER A 93 10.13 -12.32 -13.68
N VAL A 94 9.80 -11.82 -12.50
CA VAL A 94 8.50 -11.21 -12.31
C VAL A 94 8.39 -10.12 -13.38
N ALA A 95 7.38 -10.18 -14.26
CA ALA A 95 7.17 -9.23 -15.35
C ALA A 95 6.71 -7.87 -14.80
N LEU A 96 7.50 -7.29 -13.91
CA LEU A 96 7.25 -5.97 -13.35
C LEU A 96 7.74 -4.90 -14.32
N ARG A 97 6.84 -3.97 -14.65
CA ARG A 97 7.21 -2.72 -15.31
C ARG A 97 8.08 -1.90 -14.38
N ARG A 98 9.03 -1.17 -14.93
CA ARG A 98 9.90 -0.30 -14.16
C ARG A 98 9.14 0.69 -13.25
N THR A 99 8.03 1.26 -13.74
CA THR A 99 7.16 2.13 -12.94
C THR A 99 6.50 1.40 -11.77
N GLN A 100 6.17 0.11 -11.93
CA GLN A 100 5.64 -0.73 -10.86
C GLN A 100 6.73 -1.06 -9.84
N ALA A 101 7.96 -1.34 -10.31
CA ALA A 101 9.10 -1.55 -9.43
C ALA A 101 9.37 -0.31 -8.56
N TYR A 102 9.36 0.91 -9.15
CA TYR A 102 9.48 2.15 -8.37
C TYR A 102 8.34 2.34 -7.37
N ALA A 103 7.10 2.05 -7.76
CA ALA A 103 5.97 2.16 -6.84
C ALA A 103 6.12 1.22 -5.62
N LEU A 104 6.61 -0.02 -5.85
CA LEU A 104 6.89 -0.96 -4.77
C LEU A 104 8.03 -0.49 -3.86
N LEU A 105 9.12 0.01 -4.45
CA LEU A 105 10.26 0.53 -3.67
C LEU A 105 9.87 1.77 -2.84
N ALA A 106 9.01 2.64 -3.37
CA ALA A 106 8.52 3.81 -2.63
C ALA A 106 7.73 3.42 -1.37
N THR A 107 7.13 2.23 -1.32
CA THR A 107 6.40 1.73 -0.15
C THR A 107 7.26 0.89 0.80
N ARG A 108 8.55 0.70 0.51
CA ARG A 108 9.47 -0.14 1.31
C ARG A 108 9.43 0.18 2.80
N SER A 109 9.39 1.47 3.16
CA SER A 109 9.39 1.93 4.55
C SER A 109 8.14 1.54 5.35
N VAL A 110 7.06 1.08 4.70
CA VAL A 110 5.90 0.50 5.41
C VAL A 110 6.31 -0.73 6.21
N PHE A 111 7.30 -1.49 5.71
CA PHE A 111 7.77 -2.71 6.34
C PHE A 111 8.86 -2.49 7.39
N ASP A 112 9.32 -1.25 7.60
CA ASP A 112 10.36 -0.93 8.58
C ASP A 112 9.98 -1.32 10.01
N VAL A 113 8.68 -1.38 10.30
CA VAL A 113 8.13 -1.87 11.57
C VAL A 113 8.48 -3.35 11.85
N LEU A 114 8.76 -4.13 10.79
CA LEU A 114 9.09 -5.57 10.88
C LEU A 114 10.61 -5.82 10.94
N LYS A 115 11.45 -4.78 10.92
CA LYS A 115 12.91 -4.94 10.94
C LYS A 115 13.38 -5.84 12.08
N GLY A 116 14.26 -6.79 11.73
CA GLY A 116 14.84 -7.78 12.64
C GLY A 116 14.07 -9.10 12.67
N SER A 117 12.89 -9.21 12.06
CA SER A 117 12.16 -10.47 11.93
C SER A 117 12.55 -11.23 10.66
N ALA A 118 12.38 -12.57 10.66
CA ALA A 118 12.60 -13.39 9.48
C ALA A 118 11.69 -12.97 8.32
N LEU A 119 10.46 -12.53 8.62
CA LEU A 119 9.54 -11.99 7.63
C LEU A 119 10.11 -10.75 6.92
N PHE A 120 10.77 -9.86 7.66
CA PHE A 120 11.42 -8.68 7.05
C PHE A 120 12.55 -9.07 6.11
N ASP A 121 13.35 -10.07 6.47
CA ASP A 121 14.47 -10.57 5.65
C ASP A 121 13.97 -11.11 4.30
N GLU A 122 12.88 -11.87 4.30
CA GLU A 122 12.21 -12.36 3.08
C GLU A 122 11.67 -11.21 2.21
N ILE A 123 11.02 -10.22 2.83
CA ILE A 123 10.55 -9.02 2.14
C ILE A 123 11.73 -8.24 1.54
N ASP A 124 12.82 -8.08 2.29
CA ASP A 124 14.00 -7.33 1.84
C ASP A 124 14.70 -8.05 0.67
N VAL A 125 14.77 -9.38 0.68
CA VAL A 125 15.25 -10.18 -0.45
C VAL A 125 14.39 -9.93 -1.70
N ALA A 126 13.07 -9.96 -1.57
CA ALA A 126 12.15 -9.69 -2.68
C ALA A 126 12.30 -8.24 -3.19
N LEU A 127 12.39 -7.26 -2.29
CA LEU A 127 12.58 -5.85 -2.66
C LEU A 127 13.91 -5.59 -3.34
N ARG A 128 15.00 -6.27 -2.96
CA ARG A 128 16.29 -6.20 -3.68
C ARG A 128 16.17 -6.71 -5.11
N GLN A 129 15.37 -7.73 -5.38
CA GLN A 129 15.11 -8.18 -6.77
C GLN A 129 14.33 -7.13 -7.56
N VAL A 130 13.33 -6.50 -6.92
CA VAL A 130 12.57 -5.38 -7.51
C VAL A 130 13.50 -4.19 -7.80
N GLU A 131 14.44 -3.89 -6.90
CA GLU A 131 15.45 -2.84 -7.08
C GLU A 131 16.30 -3.05 -8.32
N GLN A 132 16.73 -4.29 -8.58
CA GLN A 132 17.47 -4.62 -9.81
C GLN A 132 16.68 -4.33 -11.08
N ILE A 133 15.34 -4.53 -11.06
CA ILE A 133 14.45 -4.21 -12.18
C ILE A 133 14.33 -2.70 -12.34
N ALA A 134 14.19 -1.97 -11.25
CA ALA A 134 14.06 -0.52 -11.23
C ALA A 134 15.34 0.18 -11.76
N HIS A 135 16.51 -0.30 -11.36
CA HIS A 135 17.81 0.31 -11.67
C HIS A 135 18.45 -0.19 -12.96
N ARG A 136 17.79 -1.04 -13.73
CA ARG A 136 18.30 -1.42 -15.06
C ARG A 136 18.59 -0.16 -15.88
N PRO A 137 19.81 -0.02 -16.46
CA PRO A 137 20.18 1.18 -17.20
C PRO A 137 19.17 1.45 -18.31
N LEU A 138 18.79 2.72 -18.45
CA LEU A 138 18.07 3.15 -19.64
C LEU A 138 19.03 2.99 -20.82
N VAL A 139 18.63 2.24 -21.84
CA VAL A 139 19.42 2.01 -23.05
C VAL A 139 19.95 3.33 -23.64
N ARG A 140 19.21 4.44 -23.52
CA ARG A 140 19.67 5.77 -23.94
C ARG A 140 20.86 6.31 -23.14
N ALA A 141 20.95 5.99 -21.84
CA ALA A 141 22.09 6.44 -21.02
C ALA A 141 23.34 5.62 -21.36
N ALA A 142 23.20 4.32 -21.57
CA ALA A 142 24.28 3.44 -22.00
C ALA A 142 24.81 3.83 -23.38
N VAL A 143 23.96 4.24 -24.33
CA VAL A 143 24.36 4.67 -25.69
C VAL A 143 25.05 6.05 -25.69
N ARG A 144 24.79 6.93 -24.71
CA ARG A 144 25.38 8.26 -24.62
C ARG A 144 26.66 8.33 -23.77
N GLY A 145 27.06 7.23 -23.13
CA GLY A 145 28.19 7.24 -22.21
C GLY A 145 27.99 8.06 -20.93
N ASP A 146 26.76 8.53 -20.70
CA ASP A 146 26.37 9.29 -19.51
C ASP A 146 26.25 8.34 -18.31
N ILE A 147 27.36 7.92 -17.75
CA ILE A 147 27.43 7.14 -16.51
C ILE A 147 27.27 8.03 -15.28
N ALA A 148 27.44 9.34 -15.42
CA ALA A 148 27.31 10.30 -14.34
C ALA A 148 25.87 10.77 -14.21
N GLY A 149 25.17 10.27 -13.19
CA GLY A 149 23.89 10.83 -12.76
C GLY A 149 22.67 9.94 -12.93
N HIS A 150 22.80 8.65 -12.68
CA HIS A 150 21.61 7.84 -12.38
C HIS A 150 21.00 8.30 -11.07
N VAL A 151 20.23 9.39 -11.14
CA VAL A 151 19.37 9.74 -10.01
C VAL A 151 18.41 8.59 -9.81
N ARG A 152 18.62 7.87 -8.73
CA ARG A 152 17.74 6.79 -8.30
C ARG A 152 16.36 7.41 -8.07
N LEU A 153 15.35 6.92 -8.78
CA LEU A 153 13.98 7.43 -8.60
C LEU A 153 13.40 7.06 -7.25
N ASP A 154 13.84 5.96 -6.66
CA ASP A 154 13.53 5.54 -5.30
C ASP A 154 13.99 6.56 -4.24
N ASP A 155 15.07 7.31 -4.49
CA ASP A 155 15.52 8.41 -3.62
C ASP A 155 14.62 9.67 -3.70
N ARG A 156 13.69 9.71 -4.66
CA ARG A 156 12.79 10.86 -4.89
C ARG A 156 11.35 10.61 -4.48
N PHE A 157 11.00 9.36 -4.21
CA PHE A 157 9.67 8.96 -3.75
C PHE A 157 9.85 8.19 -2.47
N ALA A 158 9.47 8.80 -1.36
CA ALA A 158 9.52 8.18 -0.06
C ALA A 158 8.12 8.17 0.57
N TYR A 159 7.76 7.05 1.15
CA TYR A 159 6.67 7.00 2.12
C TYR A 159 7.27 7.24 3.50
N VAL A 160 6.80 8.26 4.19
CA VAL A 160 7.18 8.52 5.58
C VAL A 160 6.09 7.92 6.46
N PRO A 161 6.32 6.75 7.06
CA PRO A 161 5.36 6.20 8.00
C PRO A 161 5.24 7.13 9.22
N PRO A 162 4.09 7.15 9.91
CA PRO A 162 4.03 7.66 11.27
C PRO A 162 5.12 6.96 12.07
N VAL A 163 5.67 7.62 13.11
CA VAL A 163 6.82 7.13 13.87
C VAL A 163 6.76 5.62 14.07
N ALA A 164 7.64 4.91 13.39
CA ALA A 164 7.67 3.46 13.42
C ALA A 164 8.08 2.99 14.81
N ARG A 165 7.28 2.14 15.43
CA ARG A 165 7.68 1.40 16.62
C ARG A 165 8.61 0.29 16.15
N GLY A 166 9.85 0.27 16.65
CA GLY A 166 10.80 -0.78 16.30
C GLY A 166 10.55 -2.03 17.13
N TYR A 167 10.35 -3.17 16.48
CA TYR A 167 10.21 -4.48 17.13
C TYR A 167 11.44 -5.36 16.92
N ALA A 168 12.58 -4.78 16.53
CA ALA A 168 13.81 -5.53 16.25
C ALA A 168 14.31 -6.37 17.43
N ASN A 169 14.07 -5.91 18.67
CA ASN A 169 14.38 -6.66 19.90
C ASN A 169 13.30 -7.68 20.29
N ARG A 170 12.26 -7.83 19.48
CA ARG A 170 11.12 -8.74 19.67
C ARG A 170 10.82 -9.52 18.39
N SER A 171 11.86 -9.80 17.61
CA SER A 171 11.74 -10.47 16.31
C SER A 171 11.07 -11.83 16.42
N GLU A 172 11.42 -12.62 17.46
CA GLU A 172 10.82 -13.93 17.71
C GLU A 172 9.30 -13.83 17.96
N ASP A 173 8.86 -12.83 18.72
CA ASP A 173 7.44 -12.58 18.94
C ASP A 173 6.71 -12.21 17.63
N VAL A 174 7.34 -11.39 16.76
CA VAL A 174 6.78 -11.02 15.46
C VAL A 174 6.65 -12.24 14.56
N ASP A 175 7.69 -13.08 14.51
CA ASP A 175 7.71 -14.30 13.71
C ASP A 175 6.67 -15.31 14.21
N ALA A 176 6.53 -15.48 15.54
CA ALA A 176 5.51 -16.35 16.13
C ALA A 176 4.08 -15.85 15.79
N ALA A 177 3.83 -14.55 15.87
CA ALA A 177 2.53 -13.98 15.51
C ALA A 177 2.24 -14.15 14.01
N PHE A 178 3.24 -13.94 13.15
CA PHE A 178 3.10 -14.15 11.71
C PHE A 178 2.84 -15.62 11.37
N GLN A 179 3.62 -16.54 11.94
CA GLN A 179 3.42 -17.97 11.76
C GLN A 179 2.00 -18.38 12.17
N ALA A 180 1.53 -17.93 13.35
CA ALA A 180 0.20 -18.28 13.83
C ALA A 180 -0.91 -17.85 12.87
N VAL A 181 -0.79 -16.67 12.24
CA VAL A 181 -1.76 -16.19 11.24
C VAL A 181 -1.62 -16.92 9.92
N ALA A 182 -0.38 -17.17 9.44
CA ALA A 182 -0.14 -17.81 8.15
C ALA A 182 -0.58 -19.28 8.14
N GLU A 183 -0.36 -20.00 9.24
CA GLU A 183 -0.66 -21.42 9.37
C GLU A 183 -2.01 -21.70 10.05
N LEU A 184 -2.76 -20.65 10.42
CA LEU A 184 -4.00 -20.77 11.20
C LEU A 184 -3.78 -21.59 12.50
N SER A 185 -2.65 -21.38 13.16
CA SER A 185 -2.32 -22.07 14.39
C SER A 185 -2.71 -21.25 15.63
N VAL A 186 -2.94 -21.95 16.76
CA VAL A 186 -3.32 -21.31 18.01
C VAL A 186 -2.13 -20.53 18.56
N LEU A 187 -2.36 -19.25 18.89
CA LEU A 187 -1.38 -18.36 19.50
C LEU A 187 -1.63 -18.24 21.00
N THR A 188 -0.59 -18.41 21.79
CA THR A 188 -0.60 -18.16 23.24
C THR A 188 0.34 -17.01 23.56
N PHE A 189 -0.08 -16.09 24.42
CA PHE A 189 0.69 -14.91 24.82
C PHE A 189 0.21 -14.34 26.16
N ARG A 190 1.03 -13.50 26.78
CA ARG A 190 0.61 -12.66 27.92
C ARG A 190 0.15 -11.31 27.39
N TYR A 191 -0.91 -10.79 27.98
CA TYR A 191 -1.51 -9.52 27.54
C TYR A 191 -1.81 -8.59 28.73
N ARG A 192 -1.37 -7.34 28.60
CA ARG A 192 -1.65 -6.27 29.57
C ARG A 192 -2.79 -5.40 29.06
N ASP A 193 -3.96 -5.53 29.68
CA ASP A 193 -5.16 -4.79 29.32
C ASP A 193 -5.28 -3.52 30.17
N GLY A 194 -4.82 -2.38 29.63
CA GLY A 194 -4.80 -1.11 30.34
C GLY A 194 -3.95 -1.12 31.62
N SER A 195 -4.54 -0.80 32.75
CA SER A 195 -3.91 -0.82 34.09
C SER A 195 -4.03 -2.18 34.78
N SER A 196 -4.68 -3.15 34.16
CA SER A 196 -4.91 -4.46 34.72
C SER A 196 -3.64 -5.29 34.78
N ALA A 197 -3.63 -6.29 35.69
CA ALA A 197 -2.57 -7.29 35.72
C ALA A 197 -2.47 -8.04 34.38
N GLU A 198 -1.26 -8.42 34.03
CA GLU A 198 -1.00 -9.22 32.84
C GLU A 198 -1.66 -10.59 32.93
N ALA A 199 -2.38 -10.99 31.90
CA ALA A 199 -3.12 -12.25 31.85
C ALA A 199 -2.63 -13.12 30.69
N SER A 200 -2.63 -14.45 30.87
CA SER A 200 -2.38 -15.38 29.78
C SER A 200 -3.61 -15.45 28.87
N VAL A 201 -3.39 -15.36 27.58
CA VAL A 201 -4.42 -15.43 26.54
C VAL A 201 -4.07 -16.56 25.57
N THR A 202 -5.06 -17.39 25.26
CA THR A 202 -5.00 -18.36 24.17
C THR A 202 -5.99 -17.92 23.10
N ALA A 203 -5.56 -17.77 21.86
CA ALA A 203 -6.38 -17.16 20.83
C ALA A 203 -6.20 -17.81 19.45
N HIS A 204 -7.22 -17.71 18.63
CA HIS A 204 -7.15 -17.94 17.19
C HIS A 204 -6.74 -16.64 16.52
N ALA A 205 -5.50 -16.54 16.04
CA ALA A 205 -4.96 -15.33 15.39
C ALA A 205 -5.48 -15.24 13.95
N TYR A 206 -6.41 -14.32 13.69
CA TYR A 206 -7.05 -14.20 12.38
C TYR A 206 -6.29 -13.31 11.40
N ALA A 207 -5.70 -12.21 11.88
CA ALA A 207 -4.98 -11.28 11.03
C ALA A 207 -3.96 -10.44 11.82
N LEU A 208 -2.87 -10.05 11.14
CA LEU A 208 -1.96 -8.99 11.59
C LEU A 208 -2.17 -7.75 10.72
N VAL A 209 -2.23 -6.59 11.35
CA VAL A 209 -2.40 -5.30 10.70
C VAL A 209 -1.31 -4.35 11.17
N ILE A 210 -0.65 -3.69 10.22
CA ILE A 210 0.22 -2.56 10.54
C ILE A 210 -0.64 -1.30 10.47
N HIS A 211 -0.89 -0.70 11.63
CA HIS A 211 -1.69 0.52 11.74
C HIS A 211 -0.88 1.61 12.45
N ARG A 212 -0.65 2.74 11.76
CA ARG A 212 0.10 3.89 12.29
C ARG A 212 1.46 3.52 12.88
N GLY A 213 2.17 2.61 12.21
CA GLY A 213 3.49 2.15 12.65
C GLY A 213 3.50 1.16 13.84
N ALA A 214 2.35 0.66 14.25
CA ALA A 214 2.21 -0.39 15.26
C ALA A 214 1.61 -1.66 14.66
N ILE A 215 2.02 -2.83 15.17
CA ILE A 215 1.40 -4.11 14.84
C ILE A 215 0.19 -4.33 15.74
N VAL A 216 -0.92 -4.76 15.16
CA VAL A 216 -2.14 -5.15 15.87
C VAL A 216 -2.56 -6.53 15.39
N CYS A 217 -2.81 -7.45 16.32
CA CYS A 217 -3.32 -8.78 16.04
C CYS A 217 -4.85 -8.81 16.26
N ILE A 218 -5.61 -9.16 15.22
CA ILE A 218 -7.04 -9.45 15.36
C ILE A 218 -7.17 -10.93 15.65
N ALA A 219 -7.69 -11.27 16.81
CA ALA A 219 -7.78 -12.66 17.25
C ALA A 219 -9.04 -12.92 18.08
N ARG A 220 -9.51 -14.18 18.05
CA ARG A 220 -10.56 -14.67 18.94
C ARG A 220 -9.94 -15.16 20.23
N ASP A 221 -10.17 -14.45 21.31
CA ASP A 221 -9.84 -14.84 22.67
C ASP A 221 -10.69 -16.07 23.05
N LEU A 222 -10.06 -17.21 23.25
CA LEU A 222 -10.75 -18.48 23.55
C LEU A 222 -11.32 -18.52 24.96
N THR A 223 -10.72 -17.75 25.88
CA THR A 223 -11.19 -17.69 27.29
C THR A 223 -12.44 -16.83 27.39
N ARG A 224 -12.40 -15.65 26.75
CA ARG A 224 -13.55 -14.72 26.76
C ARG A 224 -14.56 -14.98 25.66
N ASN A 225 -14.25 -15.86 24.73
CA ASN A 225 -15.06 -16.23 23.56
C ASN A 225 -15.47 -15.01 22.69
N VAL A 226 -14.57 -14.03 22.54
CA VAL A 226 -14.80 -12.80 21.79
C VAL A 226 -13.65 -12.51 20.84
N THR A 227 -13.96 -12.04 19.63
CA THR A 227 -12.94 -11.55 18.70
C THR A 227 -12.64 -10.08 19.01
N ARG A 228 -11.36 -9.74 19.20
CA ARG A 228 -10.90 -8.38 19.50
C ARG A 228 -9.54 -8.09 18.90
N ALA A 229 -9.17 -6.83 18.89
CA ALA A 229 -7.86 -6.36 18.49
C ALA A 229 -6.91 -6.35 19.69
N PHE A 230 -5.73 -6.92 19.52
CA PHE A 230 -4.66 -6.93 20.51
C PHE A 230 -3.50 -6.08 20.01
N ALA A 231 -3.18 -5.00 20.71
CA ALA A 231 -2.00 -4.20 20.41
C ALA A 231 -0.74 -4.99 20.74
N PHE A 232 0.14 -5.19 19.76
CA PHE A 232 1.36 -5.98 19.91
C PHE A 232 2.28 -5.45 21.01
N ASP A 233 2.30 -4.14 21.24
CA ASP A 233 3.03 -3.50 22.34
C ASP A 233 2.63 -3.98 23.73
N ARG A 234 1.43 -4.53 23.87
CA ARG A 234 0.88 -5.04 25.13
C ARG A 234 0.92 -6.56 25.24
N MET A 235 1.47 -7.21 24.20
CA MET A 235 1.66 -8.66 24.14
C MET A 235 3.09 -9.01 24.51
N SER A 236 3.31 -10.12 25.19
CA SER A 236 4.63 -10.69 25.50
C SER A 236 4.58 -12.21 25.50
N GLU A 237 5.74 -12.85 25.38
CA GLU A 237 5.90 -14.32 25.42
C GLU A 237 5.00 -15.03 24.38
N LEU A 238 5.04 -14.58 23.13
CA LEU A 238 4.22 -15.13 22.07
C LEU A 238 4.74 -16.52 21.63
N THR A 239 3.84 -17.47 21.54
CA THR A 239 4.14 -18.83 21.07
C THR A 239 3.04 -19.32 20.15
N ALA A 240 3.40 -19.65 18.90
CA ALA A 240 2.53 -20.35 17.97
C ALA A 240 2.57 -21.87 18.26
N SER A 241 1.43 -22.52 18.18
CA SER A 241 1.34 -23.96 18.46
C SER A 241 1.55 -24.79 17.19
N ASP A 242 2.53 -25.68 17.17
CA ASP A 242 2.84 -26.53 16.01
C ASP A 242 1.77 -27.59 15.69
N GLY A 243 0.88 -27.89 16.63
CA GLY A 243 -0.07 -29.01 16.45
C GLY A 243 -1.55 -28.63 16.63
N ARG A 244 -1.86 -27.36 16.91
CA ARG A 244 -3.23 -26.89 17.15
C ARG A 244 -3.61 -25.85 16.12
N HIS A 245 -4.42 -26.27 15.14
CA HIS A 245 -4.92 -25.41 14.08
C HIS A 245 -6.41 -25.11 14.27
N PHE A 246 -6.88 -24.07 13.62
CA PHE A 246 -8.29 -23.67 13.58
C PHE A 246 -8.71 -23.35 12.15
N GLU A 247 -10.02 -23.29 11.91
CA GLU A 247 -10.56 -22.80 10.64
C GLU A 247 -10.93 -21.34 10.78
N LEU A 248 -10.55 -20.53 9.80
CA LEU A 248 -10.94 -19.11 9.76
C LEU A 248 -12.46 -19.04 9.53
N PRO A 249 -13.23 -18.29 10.36
CA PRO A 249 -14.65 -18.13 10.14
C PRO A 249 -14.93 -17.56 8.74
N PRO A 250 -15.87 -18.14 7.97
CA PRO A 250 -16.12 -17.74 6.58
C PRO A 250 -16.67 -16.31 6.45
N ASP A 251 -17.24 -15.78 7.52
CA ASP A 251 -17.74 -14.40 7.63
C ASP A 251 -16.69 -13.40 8.10
N PHE A 252 -15.48 -13.84 8.46
CA PHE A 252 -14.41 -12.94 8.87
C PHE A 252 -13.91 -12.11 7.68
N LYS A 253 -14.01 -10.79 7.82
CA LYS A 253 -13.47 -9.82 6.87
C LYS A 253 -12.66 -8.78 7.63
N ILE A 254 -11.39 -8.66 7.30
CA ILE A 254 -10.50 -7.65 7.90
C ILE A 254 -11.02 -6.22 7.68
N ALA A 255 -11.69 -5.98 6.53
CA ALA A 255 -12.25 -4.68 6.20
C ALA A 255 -13.29 -4.18 7.22
N ASP A 256 -13.99 -5.09 7.90
CA ASP A 256 -14.97 -4.74 8.93
C ASP A 256 -14.35 -4.17 10.22
N TRP A 257 -13.02 -4.32 10.36
CA TRP A 257 -12.25 -3.85 11.51
C TRP A 257 -11.55 -2.51 11.26
N LEU A 258 -11.42 -2.10 9.99
CA LEU A 258 -10.69 -0.91 9.61
C LEU A 258 -11.54 0.34 9.81
N GLN A 259 -11.24 1.13 10.85
CA GLN A 259 -11.94 2.36 11.20
C GLN A 259 -11.19 3.63 10.76
N GLY A 260 -10.49 3.55 9.63
CA GLY A 260 -9.68 4.66 9.14
C GLY A 260 -8.58 5.05 10.14
N ASP A 261 -8.52 6.33 10.48
CA ASP A 261 -7.53 6.84 11.45
C ASP A 261 -7.81 6.45 12.90
N PHE A 262 -9.01 5.94 13.20
CA PHE A 262 -9.43 5.60 14.57
C PHE A 262 -9.15 4.14 14.95
N GLY A 263 -8.24 3.48 14.25
CA GLY A 263 -7.72 2.18 14.63
C GLY A 263 -8.54 1.00 14.12
N LEU A 264 -8.54 -0.06 14.90
CA LEU A 264 -9.08 -1.36 14.55
C LEU A 264 -10.07 -1.78 15.62
N ALA A 265 -11.36 -1.74 15.30
CA ALA A 265 -12.39 -2.15 16.23
C ALA A 265 -13.65 -2.61 15.51
N ARG A 266 -14.38 -3.52 16.15
CA ARG A 266 -15.71 -3.94 15.74
C ARG A 266 -16.59 -3.97 16.97
N SER A 267 -17.76 -3.34 16.88
CA SER A 267 -18.80 -3.35 17.93
C SER A 267 -20.17 -3.45 17.28
N PRO A 268 -21.12 -4.18 17.89
CA PRO A 268 -22.51 -4.17 17.44
C PRO A 268 -23.19 -2.82 17.66
N ARG A 269 -22.62 -1.99 18.53
CA ARG A 269 -23.09 -0.64 18.81
C ARG A 269 -22.21 0.37 18.12
N SER A 270 -22.80 1.46 17.67
CA SER A 270 -22.09 2.61 17.13
C SER A 270 -22.59 3.89 17.77
N ILE A 271 -21.66 4.81 17.96
CA ILE A 271 -21.94 6.14 18.48
C ILE A 271 -21.75 7.17 17.36
N LYS A 272 -22.67 8.15 17.32
CA LYS A 272 -22.59 9.27 16.37
C LYS A 272 -21.95 10.47 17.02
N PHE A 273 -21.08 11.12 16.28
CA PHE A 273 -20.44 12.39 16.64
C PHE A 273 -20.85 13.47 15.66
N LEU A 274 -21.12 14.64 16.17
CA LEU A 274 -21.25 15.87 15.40
C LEU A 274 -20.29 16.89 16.00
N VAL A 275 -19.31 17.29 15.19
CA VAL A 275 -18.27 18.24 15.60
C VAL A 275 -18.31 19.44 14.67
N GLU A 276 -18.36 20.65 15.23
CA GLU A 276 -18.27 21.91 14.50
C GLU A 276 -16.81 22.40 14.58
N PHE A 277 -16.32 22.90 13.45
CA PHE A 277 -14.97 23.44 13.31
C PHE A 277 -15.05 24.88 12.80
N GLU A 278 -14.23 25.75 13.37
CA GLU A 278 -14.07 27.11 12.90
C GLU A 278 -13.56 27.17 11.45
N ALA A 279 -13.81 28.28 10.76
CA ALA A 279 -13.40 28.49 9.37
C ALA A 279 -11.89 28.27 9.14
N THR A 280 -11.07 28.58 10.14
CA THR A 280 -9.61 28.37 10.13
C THR A 280 -9.19 26.91 10.02
N ALA A 281 -10.00 25.97 10.49
CA ALA A 281 -9.75 24.53 10.40
C ALA A 281 -10.49 23.86 9.22
N ALA A 282 -11.34 24.60 8.51
CA ALA A 282 -12.24 24.05 7.49
C ALA A 282 -11.52 23.28 6.40
N ASP A 283 -10.43 23.80 5.84
CA ASP A 283 -9.67 23.15 4.77
C ASP A 283 -9.02 21.85 5.23
N MET A 284 -8.47 21.82 6.42
CA MET A 284 -7.87 20.61 7.00
C MET A 284 -8.90 19.50 7.18
N VAL A 285 -10.09 19.84 7.71
CA VAL A 285 -11.17 18.88 7.94
C VAL A 285 -11.75 18.36 6.62
N ARG A 286 -11.83 19.20 5.58
CA ARG A 286 -12.32 18.81 4.26
C ARG A 286 -11.31 17.96 3.49
N ALA A 287 -10.03 18.28 3.60
CA ALA A 287 -8.96 17.58 2.90
C ALA A 287 -8.70 16.16 3.47
N ARG A 288 -9.01 15.92 4.74
CA ARG A 288 -8.69 14.66 5.41
C ARG A 288 -9.96 13.91 5.82
N ARG A 289 -10.13 12.71 5.27
CA ARG A 289 -11.17 11.79 5.68
C ARG A 289 -10.60 10.84 6.74
N VAL A 290 -10.94 11.07 8.00
CA VAL A 290 -10.43 10.28 9.13
C VAL A 290 -11.19 8.98 9.38
N HIS A 291 -12.45 8.89 8.88
CA HIS A 291 -13.28 7.69 9.03
C HIS A 291 -14.17 7.46 7.80
N PRO A 292 -14.46 6.20 7.40
CA PRO A 292 -15.31 5.90 6.23
C PRO A 292 -16.71 6.52 6.29
N SER A 293 -17.29 6.66 7.49
CA SER A 293 -18.63 7.27 7.68
C SER A 293 -18.63 8.80 7.72
N GLN A 294 -17.47 9.46 7.68
CA GLN A 294 -17.39 10.91 7.78
C GLN A 294 -18.21 11.61 6.68
N ARG A 295 -19.03 12.57 7.08
CA ARG A 295 -19.73 13.51 6.22
C ARG A 295 -19.39 14.92 6.68
N VAL A 296 -19.17 15.80 5.72
CA VAL A 296 -18.77 17.17 5.98
C VAL A 296 -19.76 18.13 5.32
N ALA A 297 -20.30 19.07 6.09
CA ALA A 297 -21.16 20.14 5.63
C ALA A 297 -20.52 21.48 5.95
N VAL A 298 -20.60 22.44 5.02
CA VAL A 298 -20.07 23.79 5.17
C VAL A 298 -21.24 24.73 5.44
N ALA A 299 -21.16 25.53 6.49
CA ALA A 299 -22.11 26.58 6.83
C ALA A 299 -21.83 27.87 6.06
N ALA A 300 -22.81 28.76 5.98
CA ALA A 300 -22.69 30.03 5.25
C ALA A 300 -21.62 30.99 5.81
N ASP A 301 -21.29 30.84 7.10
CA ASP A 301 -20.26 31.59 7.80
C ASP A 301 -18.84 30.98 7.66
N GLY A 302 -18.70 29.94 6.81
CA GLY A 302 -17.42 29.27 6.58
C GLY A 302 -17.06 28.19 7.61
N ARG A 303 -17.83 28.04 8.67
CA ARG A 303 -17.67 26.93 9.62
C ARG A 303 -18.01 25.58 8.96
N VAL A 304 -17.42 24.53 9.48
CA VAL A 304 -17.60 23.18 8.94
C VAL A 304 -18.13 22.26 10.04
N ARG A 305 -19.16 21.48 9.71
CA ARG A 305 -19.66 20.42 10.58
C ARG A 305 -19.30 19.06 10.01
N ALA A 306 -18.56 18.28 10.78
CA ALA A 306 -18.26 16.89 10.46
C ALA A 306 -19.12 15.95 11.33
N SER A 307 -19.84 15.05 10.66
CA SER A 307 -20.54 13.95 11.34
C SER A 307 -19.86 12.63 11.04
N LEU A 308 -19.71 11.78 12.05
CA LEU A 308 -19.18 10.42 11.92
C LEU A 308 -19.97 9.46 12.83
N SER A 309 -19.98 8.18 12.43
CA SER A 309 -20.54 7.09 13.22
C SER A 309 -19.45 6.02 13.35
N VAL A 310 -19.01 5.75 14.56
CA VAL A 310 -17.90 4.83 14.84
C VAL A 310 -18.34 3.73 15.81
N PRO A 311 -17.64 2.56 15.81
CA PRO A 311 -17.88 1.52 16.81
C PRO A 311 -17.70 2.07 18.23
N GLU A 312 -18.64 1.72 19.11
CA GLU A 312 -18.57 2.11 20.53
C GLU A 312 -17.61 1.19 21.26
N THR A 313 -16.32 1.55 21.25
CA THR A 313 -15.27 0.90 22.04
C THR A 313 -14.37 1.94 22.69
N PRO A 314 -13.77 1.65 23.86
CA PRO A 314 -12.92 2.60 24.59
C PRO A 314 -11.75 3.12 23.72
N GLU A 315 -11.16 2.25 22.89
CA GLU A 315 -10.02 2.59 22.06
C GLU A 315 -10.41 3.60 20.96
N VAL A 316 -11.53 3.34 20.27
CA VAL A 316 -12.02 4.25 19.21
C VAL A 316 -12.47 5.58 19.81
N LEU A 317 -13.13 5.56 20.96
CA LEU A 317 -13.55 6.79 21.64
C LEU A 317 -12.35 7.64 22.06
N ALA A 318 -11.26 7.02 22.55
CA ALA A 318 -10.02 7.70 22.87
C ALA A 318 -9.36 8.34 21.65
N GLU A 319 -9.36 7.65 20.51
CA GLU A 319 -8.81 8.18 19.24
C GLU A 319 -9.65 9.35 18.70
N VAL A 320 -10.98 9.25 18.74
CA VAL A 320 -11.89 10.35 18.35
C VAL A 320 -11.67 11.57 19.23
N ARG A 321 -11.58 11.37 20.56
CA ARG A 321 -11.28 12.44 21.52
C ARG A 321 -9.94 13.10 21.24
N SER A 322 -8.89 12.31 21.03
CA SER A 322 -7.56 12.81 20.67
C SER A 322 -7.58 13.62 19.37
N TRP A 323 -8.32 13.15 18.37
CA TRP A 323 -8.49 13.87 17.10
C TRP A 323 -9.15 15.23 17.29
N ILE A 324 -10.23 15.30 18.08
CA ILE A 324 -10.93 16.56 18.37
C ILE A 324 -10.04 17.52 19.15
N LEU A 325 -9.37 17.04 20.20
CA LEU A 325 -8.45 17.85 21.02
C LEU A 325 -7.28 18.41 20.23
N GLY A 326 -6.85 17.73 19.17
CA GLY A 326 -5.80 18.21 18.26
C GLY A 326 -6.13 19.52 17.54
N PHE A 327 -7.42 19.93 17.48
CA PHE A 327 -7.84 21.22 16.92
C PHE A 327 -7.93 22.33 17.96
N GLY A 328 -7.76 22.01 19.26
CA GLY A 328 -7.83 23.00 20.34
C GLY A 328 -9.15 23.78 20.33
N SER A 329 -9.05 25.10 20.36
CA SER A 329 -10.22 26.01 20.37
C SER A 329 -10.97 26.06 19.03
N ALA A 330 -10.41 25.52 17.95
CA ALA A 330 -11.06 25.51 16.65
C ALA A 330 -12.07 24.38 16.46
N ALA A 331 -12.24 23.47 17.45
CA ALA A 331 -13.23 22.40 17.40
C ALA A 331 -14.20 22.47 18.57
N ARG A 332 -15.49 22.18 18.27
CA ARG A 332 -16.54 22.09 19.28
C ARG A 332 -17.38 20.85 19.04
N VAL A 333 -17.49 19.98 20.03
CA VAL A 333 -18.41 18.85 20.00
C VAL A 333 -19.83 19.35 20.20
N LEU A 334 -20.73 19.01 19.27
CA LEU A 334 -22.16 19.28 19.36
C LEU A 334 -22.91 18.06 19.87
N GLU A 335 -22.48 16.85 19.46
CA GLU A 335 -23.04 15.57 19.87
C GLU A 335 -21.91 14.52 19.96
N PRO A 336 -21.94 13.60 20.95
CA PRO A 336 -22.88 13.56 22.07
C PRO A 336 -22.49 14.56 23.19
N ARG A 337 -23.47 14.93 24.01
CA ARG A 337 -23.31 15.92 25.08
C ARG A 337 -22.27 15.50 26.13
N GLU A 338 -22.25 14.22 26.45
CA GLU A 338 -21.31 13.65 27.44
C GLU A 338 -19.85 13.90 27.02
N LEU A 339 -19.52 13.65 25.75
CA LEU A 339 -18.19 13.93 25.24
C LEU A 339 -17.88 15.43 25.20
N ALA A 340 -18.85 16.28 24.89
CA ALA A 340 -18.67 17.73 24.92
C ALA A 340 -18.33 18.21 26.36
N GLU A 341 -18.99 17.67 27.37
CA GLU A 341 -18.74 17.97 28.76
C GLU A 341 -17.36 17.47 29.23
N GLU A 342 -16.97 16.24 28.84
CA GLU A 342 -15.67 15.66 29.13
C GLU A 342 -14.52 16.50 28.52
N ILE A 343 -14.60 16.80 27.22
CA ILE A 343 -13.58 17.62 26.53
C ILE A 343 -13.52 19.04 27.13
N GLY A 344 -14.69 19.63 27.43
CA GLY A 344 -14.76 20.93 28.10
C GLY A 344 -14.11 20.93 29.49
N GLY A 345 -14.27 19.85 30.25
CA GLY A 345 -13.58 19.66 31.53
C GLY A 345 -12.07 19.54 31.37
N GLU A 346 -11.62 18.74 30.41
CA GLU A 346 -10.19 18.54 30.16
C GLU A 346 -9.48 19.82 29.69
N LEU A 347 -10.13 20.59 28.80
CA LEU A 347 -9.57 21.86 28.33
C LEU A 347 -9.46 22.89 29.46
N ARG A 348 -10.42 22.94 30.42
CA ARG A 348 -10.30 23.80 31.60
C ARG A 348 -9.14 23.38 32.47
N LEU A 349 -9.01 22.09 32.78
CA LEU A 349 -7.86 21.58 33.57
C LEU A 349 -6.54 21.84 32.86
N ALA A 350 -6.48 21.77 31.55
CA ALA A 350 -5.28 22.12 30.79
C ALA A 350 -4.98 23.61 30.92
N ALA A 351 -5.96 24.49 30.73
CA ALA A 351 -5.81 25.94 30.88
C ALA A 351 -5.30 26.33 32.29
N ASP A 352 -5.85 25.72 33.34
CA ASP A 352 -5.44 25.97 34.72
C ASP A 352 -3.97 25.61 34.98
N ARG A 353 -3.46 24.52 34.39
CA ARG A 353 -2.05 24.12 34.46
C ARG A 353 -1.11 25.15 33.83
N TYR A 354 -1.50 25.76 32.69
CA TYR A 354 -0.71 26.82 32.06
C TYR A 354 -0.81 28.17 32.80
N SER A 355 -1.96 28.45 33.43
CA SER A 355 -2.15 29.69 34.22
C SER A 355 -1.38 29.68 35.53
N ASN A 356 -1.25 28.51 36.18
CA ASN A 356 -0.55 28.33 37.45
C ASN A 356 0.97 28.12 37.31
N ALA A 357 1.49 28.09 36.08
CA ALA A 357 2.92 27.93 35.79
C ALA A 357 3.70 29.27 35.72
N ARG A 358 3.08 30.38 36.13
CA ARG A 358 3.72 31.71 36.22
C ARG A 358 4.12 32.09 37.64
#